data_a16ee4a2e443fe60ef385fcfa71e156f
#
_entry.id   a16ee4a2e443fe60ef385fcfa71e156f
#
_cell.length_a   1.000
_cell.length_b   1.000
_cell.length_c   1.000
_cell.angle_alpha   90.00
_cell.angle_beta   90.00
_cell.angle_gamma   90.00
#
_symmetry.space_group_name_H-M   'P 1'
#
loop_
_entity.id
_entity.type
_entity.pdbx_description
1 polymer ?
#
loop_
_entity_poly.entity_id
_entity_poly.type
_entity_poly.pdbx_seq_one_letter_code
_entity_poly.pdbx_strand_id
1 'polypeptide(L)'
;MNQMKTIIKKAGIFYMALSFGLTSCETFDFGQEMGQKVICIISDDDLVFTGMHDLNEPESTGYISVNCGGSLHIDRDVEVCMEYSPEVLAQYNKSKYDIDEEKYAKELDSRYYTIPEMRVTLKASSADTYDTMPIRVRPEGLSPDSIYFIPLRIRSVSAYSVNPDKSQVLYRVYMKNLYARSDEASIYNATGTTRKDGENEVEAAASQTFHPLTKNTFRIFAGIKGYETDADVIRKNGIIVQVNEDHSLTMRPYDEDSIEVAPVDASRPDYYGEYSLSEVYGGKKRQRFDFKYKYRFKGDTQWETVNLRSLRSVTLDLIDE
;
A
#
# COMPACT_ATOMS: atom_id res chain seq x y z
N MET A 1 54.31 53.49 43.56
CA MET A 1 54.37 52.12 44.04
C MET A 1 52.99 51.47 44.33
N ASN A 2 51.95 52.23 44.63
CA ASN A 2 50.63 51.67 44.94
C ASN A 2 49.75 51.30 43.69
N GLN A 3 49.98 51.94 42.55
CA GLN A 3 49.14 51.62 41.33
C GLN A 3 49.56 50.29 40.69
N MET A 4 50.83 49.92 40.78
CA MET A 4 51.30 48.67 40.16
C MET A 4 50.84 47.43 40.92
N LYS A 5 50.68 47.52 42.27
CA LYS A 5 50.13 46.44 43.09
C LYS A 5 48.62 46.17 42.82
N THR A 6 47.88 47.21 42.43
CA THR A 6 46.43 47.07 42.10
C THR A 6 46.19 46.43 40.71
N ILE A 7 47.07 46.69 39.75
CA ILE A 7 46.99 46.07 38.40
C ILE A 7 47.36 44.60 38.51
N ILE A 8 48.34 44.19 39.25
CA ILE A 8 48.73 42.79 39.43
C ILE A 8 47.64 41.97 40.17
N LYS A 9 46.97 42.57 41.20
CA LYS A 9 45.81 41.90 41.82
C LYS A 9 44.59 41.74 40.91
N LYS A 10 44.30 42.73 40.02
CA LYS A 10 43.23 42.62 39.07
C LYS A 10 43.53 41.66 37.93
N ALA A 11 44.78 41.61 37.46
CA ALA A 11 45.23 40.63 36.47
C ALA A 11 45.21 39.20 37.03
N GLY A 12 45.60 38.98 38.28
CA GLY A 12 45.55 37.65 38.92
C GLY A 12 44.11 37.11 39.09
N ILE A 13 43.17 37.98 39.45
CA ILE A 13 41.74 37.60 39.57
C ILE A 13 41.12 37.33 38.20
N PHE A 14 41.52 38.01 37.13
CA PHE A 14 41.02 37.78 35.78
C PHE A 14 41.57 36.47 35.18
N TYR A 15 42.83 36.09 35.51
CA TYR A 15 43.40 34.79 35.08
C TYR A 15 42.80 33.61 35.87
N MET A 16 42.43 33.81 37.13
CA MET A 16 41.80 32.77 37.93
C MET A 16 40.31 32.53 37.54
N ALA A 17 39.63 33.56 37.03
CA ALA A 17 38.26 33.43 36.51
C ALA A 17 38.22 32.80 35.13
N LEU A 18 39.30 32.89 34.32
CA LEU A 18 39.35 32.29 32.96
C LEU A 18 39.74 30.81 32.99
N SER A 19 40.33 30.31 34.08
CA SER A 19 40.70 28.91 34.24
C SER A 19 39.56 28.00 34.75
N PHE A 20 38.43 28.57 35.21
CA PHE A 20 37.24 27.80 35.62
C PHE A 20 36.23 27.61 34.53
N GLY A 21 36.41 28.19 33.33
CA GLY A 21 35.46 28.14 32.19
C GLY A 21 35.75 27.05 31.14
N LEU A 22 36.79 26.22 31.34
CA LEU A 22 37.21 25.24 30.32
C LEU A 22 37.11 23.77 30.75
N THR A 23 36.37 23.46 31.81
CA THR A 23 36.18 22.07 32.23
C THR A 23 34.72 21.62 32.12
N SER A 24 34.04 22.04 31.04
CA SER A 24 32.76 21.45 30.66
C SER A 24 32.82 21.02 29.18
N CYS A 25 33.80 20.18 28.87
CA CYS A 25 33.59 19.19 27.82
C CYS A 25 33.34 17.87 28.58
N GLU A 26 32.08 17.62 28.91
CA GLU A 26 31.67 16.23 29.05
C GLU A 26 31.99 15.58 27.71
N THR A 27 33.02 14.77 27.69
CA THR A 27 33.26 13.85 26.57
C THR A 27 32.06 12.93 26.58
N PHE A 28 31.15 13.18 25.65
CA PHE A 28 30.09 12.23 25.37
C PHE A 28 30.76 10.91 25.00
N ASP A 29 30.72 9.96 25.92
CA ASP A 29 31.17 8.60 25.68
C ASP A 29 30.12 7.88 24.87
N PHE A 30 30.27 7.94 23.55
CA PHE A 30 29.40 7.23 22.60
C PHE A 30 29.45 5.69 22.74
N GLY A 31 30.30 5.18 23.63
CA GLY A 31 30.42 3.77 23.99
C GLY A 31 29.42 3.30 25.06
N GLN A 32 28.64 4.22 25.65
CA GLN A 32 27.63 3.87 26.66
C GLN A 32 26.22 3.94 26.11
N GLU A 33 25.36 3.01 26.58
CA GLU A 33 23.94 3.04 26.26
C GLU A 33 23.29 4.31 26.82
N MET A 34 22.84 5.22 25.95
CA MET A 34 22.22 6.50 26.31
C MET A 34 20.71 6.42 26.44
N GLY A 35 20.11 5.30 26.06
CA GLY A 35 18.67 5.05 26.12
C GLY A 35 18.36 3.61 26.51
N GLN A 36 17.13 3.35 26.90
CA GLN A 36 16.69 1.96 27.12
C GLN A 36 16.58 1.23 25.77
N LYS A 37 17.06 -0.01 25.69
CA LYS A 37 16.77 -0.90 24.58
C LYS A 37 15.30 -1.30 24.63
N VAL A 38 14.57 -0.97 23.56
CA VAL A 38 13.13 -1.12 23.49
C VAL A 38 12.75 -1.84 22.20
N ILE A 39 12.02 -2.94 22.34
CA ILE A 39 11.49 -3.71 21.22
C ILE A 39 10.21 -3.04 20.71
N CYS A 40 10.12 -2.84 19.40
CA CYS A 40 8.93 -2.30 18.75
C CYS A 40 8.66 -2.99 17.41
N ILE A 41 7.40 -3.02 17.02
CA ILE A 41 6.99 -3.36 15.65
C ILE A 41 7.02 -2.08 14.83
N ILE A 42 7.61 -2.13 13.64
CA ILE A 42 7.61 -0.99 12.72
C ILE A 42 6.21 -0.85 12.12
N SER A 43 5.60 0.31 12.32
CA SER A 43 4.28 0.66 11.81
C SER A 43 4.11 2.17 11.76
N ASP A 44 3.08 2.66 11.06
CA ASP A 44 2.69 4.07 11.12
C ASP A 44 2.02 4.44 12.46
N ASP A 45 1.51 5.67 12.56
CA ASP A 45 0.87 6.16 13.80
C ASP A 45 -0.48 5.50 14.09
N ASP A 46 -1.16 4.98 13.05
CA ASP A 46 -2.40 4.20 13.16
C ASP A 46 -2.12 2.70 13.45
N LEU A 47 -0.86 2.32 13.76
CA LEU A 47 -0.37 0.95 13.92
C LEU A 47 -0.46 0.10 12.63
N VAL A 48 -0.57 0.71 11.47
CA VAL A 48 -0.67 0.02 10.19
C VAL A 48 0.72 -0.24 9.62
N PHE A 49 0.94 -1.44 9.13
CA PHE A 49 2.05 -1.83 8.27
C PHE A 49 1.49 -2.45 6.99
N THR A 50 1.94 -1.99 5.84
CA THR A 50 1.34 -2.39 4.55
C THR A 50 2.17 -3.43 3.82
N GLY A 51 1.50 -4.46 3.29
CA GLY A 51 2.07 -5.44 2.38
C GLY A 51 1.40 -5.39 1.00
N MET A 52 2.22 -5.33 -0.06
CA MET A 52 1.76 -5.43 -1.44
C MET A 52 1.90 -6.86 -1.93
N HIS A 53 0.78 -7.47 -2.34
CA HIS A 53 0.73 -8.86 -2.78
C HIS A 53 0.41 -8.97 -4.27
N ASP A 54 1.24 -9.73 -4.98
CA ASP A 54 1.14 -9.87 -6.42
C ASP A 54 0.13 -10.96 -6.79
N LEU A 55 -0.87 -10.60 -7.59
CA LEU A 55 -1.86 -11.53 -8.16
C LEU A 55 -1.29 -12.41 -9.28
N ASN A 56 -0.06 -12.14 -9.74
CA ASN A 56 0.63 -13.04 -10.69
C ASN A 56 1.10 -14.33 -10.02
N GLU A 57 1.28 -14.31 -8.69
CA GLU A 57 1.73 -15.43 -7.89
C GLU A 57 0.57 -16.06 -7.12
N PRO A 58 0.46 -17.40 -7.04
CA PRO A 58 -0.58 -18.07 -6.26
C PRO A 58 -0.44 -17.78 -4.76
N GLU A 59 0.78 -17.49 -4.29
CA GLU A 59 1.10 -17.07 -2.93
C GLU A 59 2.22 -16.01 -2.97
N SER A 60 1.93 -14.83 -2.44
CA SER A 60 2.85 -13.69 -2.39
C SER A 60 3.30 -13.46 -0.96
N THR A 61 4.61 -13.22 -0.75
CA THR A 61 5.18 -13.02 0.59
C THR A 61 5.37 -11.54 0.90
N GLY A 62 4.78 -11.11 2.01
CA GLY A 62 5.06 -9.84 2.66
C GLY A 62 5.73 -10.05 4.02
N TYR A 63 6.10 -8.98 4.72
CA TYR A 63 6.85 -9.05 5.97
C TYR A 63 6.34 -8.04 6.98
N ILE A 64 6.44 -8.38 8.27
CA ILE A 64 6.39 -7.43 9.38
C ILE A 64 7.80 -7.30 9.92
N SER A 65 8.23 -6.09 10.23
CA SER A 65 9.55 -5.82 10.79
C SER A 65 9.47 -5.52 12.28
N VAL A 66 10.31 -6.17 13.05
CA VAL A 66 10.52 -5.92 14.49
C VAL A 66 11.90 -5.33 14.67
N ASN A 67 12.00 -4.28 15.46
CA ASN A 67 13.24 -3.55 15.70
C ASN A 67 13.54 -3.47 17.20
N CYS A 68 14.81 -3.38 17.55
CA CYS A 68 15.26 -2.98 18.87
C CYS A 68 15.89 -1.59 18.79
N GLY A 69 15.19 -0.58 19.36
CA GLY A 69 15.74 0.76 19.55
C GLY A 69 16.77 0.79 20.68
N GLY A 70 17.63 1.82 20.67
CA GLY A 70 18.71 2.04 21.62
C GLY A 70 19.88 2.74 20.95
N SER A 71 20.86 3.25 21.74
CA SER A 71 22.07 3.90 21.21
C SER A 71 23.18 2.91 20.86
N LEU A 72 23.17 1.75 21.48
CA LEU A 72 24.11 0.66 21.22
C LEU A 72 23.38 -0.55 20.63
N HIS A 73 24.11 -1.35 19.89
CA HIS A 73 23.62 -2.62 19.37
C HIS A 73 23.23 -3.59 20.51
N ILE A 74 22.34 -4.55 20.22
CA ILE A 74 21.93 -5.57 21.20
C ILE A 74 23.12 -6.46 21.58
N ASP A 75 23.21 -6.82 22.86
CA ASP A 75 24.33 -7.62 23.44
C ASP A 75 24.05 -9.13 23.45
N ARG A 76 22.85 -9.54 23.10
CA ARG A 76 22.39 -10.92 23.03
C ARG A 76 21.26 -11.08 22.01
N ASP A 77 21.07 -12.31 21.54
CA ASP A 77 19.91 -12.64 20.70
C ASP A 77 18.61 -12.40 21.48
N VAL A 78 17.61 -11.83 20.80
CA VAL A 78 16.30 -11.52 21.40
C VAL A 78 15.21 -12.23 20.60
N GLU A 79 14.54 -13.16 21.26
CA GLU A 79 13.35 -13.80 20.71
C GLU A 79 12.12 -12.92 21.01
N VAL A 80 11.36 -12.56 19.96
CA VAL A 80 10.11 -11.81 20.03
C VAL A 80 8.99 -12.73 19.55
N CYS A 81 8.14 -13.18 20.46
CA CYS A 81 6.98 -14.01 20.13
C CYS A 81 5.78 -13.12 19.83
N MET A 82 5.14 -13.39 18.71
CA MET A 82 3.93 -12.72 18.28
C MET A 82 2.69 -13.55 18.58
N GLU A 83 1.54 -12.92 18.64
CA GLU A 83 0.25 -13.58 18.67
C GLU A 83 -0.81 -12.79 17.90
N TYR A 84 -1.88 -13.47 17.55
CA TYR A 84 -3.05 -12.88 16.93
C TYR A 84 -3.86 -12.08 17.94
N SER A 85 -4.37 -10.89 17.54
CA SER A 85 -4.99 -9.93 18.45
C SER A 85 -6.13 -9.16 17.77
N PRO A 86 -7.34 -9.77 17.65
CA PRO A 86 -8.48 -9.16 16.95
C PRO A 86 -8.99 -7.86 17.59
N GLU A 87 -8.73 -7.66 18.88
CA GLU A 87 -9.07 -6.43 19.59
C GLU A 87 -8.38 -5.19 19.03
N VAL A 88 -7.20 -5.33 18.43
CA VAL A 88 -6.48 -4.22 17.77
C VAL A 88 -7.30 -3.72 16.56
N LEU A 89 -7.85 -4.63 15.77
CA LEU A 89 -8.72 -4.27 14.64
C LEU A 89 -10.03 -3.64 15.12
N ALA A 90 -10.63 -4.17 16.18
CA ALA A 90 -11.87 -3.63 16.74
C ALA A 90 -11.66 -2.18 17.24
N GLN A 91 -10.52 -1.89 17.89
CA GLN A 91 -10.15 -0.54 18.33
C GLN A 91 -9.91 0.40 17.16
N TYR A 92 -9.19 -0.05 16.13
CA TYR A 92 -8.97 0.71 14.90
C TYR A 92 -10.30 1.10 14.23
N ASN A 93 -11.19 0.14 14.00
CA ASN A 93 -12.48 0.36 13.38
C ASN A 93 -13.33 1.36 14.18
N LYS A 94 -13.39 1.19 15.50
CA LYS A 94 -14.11 2.11 16.38
C LYS A 94 -13.52 3.52 16.37
N SER A 95 -12.21 3.65 16.36
CA SER A 95 -11.53 4.96 16.30
C SER A 95 -11.70 5.65 14.95
N LYS A 96 -11.64 4.90 13.84
CA LYS A 96 -11.62 5.46 12.48
C LYS A 96 -13.00 5.73 11.91
N TYR A 97 -13.97 4.87 12.21
CA TYR A 97 -15.29 4.86 11.56
C TYR A 97 -16.46 5.01 12.54
N ASP A 98 -16.18 4.97 13.86
CA ASP A 98 -17.13 5.10 14.96
C ASP A 98 -18.35 4.16 14.80
N ILE A 99 -19.52 4.68 14.41
CA ILE A 99 -20.76 3.90 14.23
C ILE A 99 -21.01 3.46 12.78
N ASP A 100 -20.15 3.86 11.85
CA ASP A 100 -20.27 3.54 10.43
C ASP A 100 -19.69 2.15 10.13
N GLU A 101 -20.40 1.09 10.56
CA GLU A 101 -19.94 -0.28 10.45
C GLU A 101 -19.78 -0.77 9.00
N GLU A 102 -20.45 -0.13 8.03
CA GLU A 102 -20.31 -0.46 6.61
C GLU A 102 -18.91 -0.17 6.07
N LYS A 103 -18.21 0.78 6.69
CA LYS A 103 -16.82 1.14 6.35
C LYS A 103 -15.77 0.36 7.12
N TYR A 104 -16.18 -0.49 8.06
CA TYR A 104 -15.23 -1.22 8.88
C TYR A 104 -14.27 -2.04 8.02
N ALA A 105 -13.00 -1.93 8.36
CA ALA A 105 -11.98 -2.81 7.84
C ALA A 105 -12.24 -4.24 8.32
N LYS A 106 -11.96 -5.20 7.45
CA LYS A 106 -12.23 -6.62 7.67
C LYS A 106 -10.97 -7.33 8.12
N GLU A 107 -11.13 -8.27 9.00
CA GLU A 107 -10.09 -9.25 9.25
C GLU A 107 -9.92 -10.13 8.03
N LEU A 108 -8.68 -10.38 7.61
CA LEU A 108 -8.40 -11.33 6.55
C LEU A 108 -8.64 -12.76 7.04
N ASP A 109 -9.54 -13.46 6.37
CA ASP A 109 -9.83 -14.87 6.68
C ASP A 109 -8.55 -15.72 6.56
N SER A 110 -8.33 -16.60 7.54
CA SER A 110 -7.13 -17.45 7.65
C SER A 110 -6.87 -18.36 6.44
N ARG A 111 -7.87 -18.65 5.61
CA ARG A 111 -7.69 -19.38 4.35
C ARG A 111 -6.85 -18.62 3.32
N TYR A 112 -6.77 -17.28 3.45
CA TYR A 112 -6.02 -16.43 2.52
C TYR A 112 -4.58 -16.16 2.94
N TYR A 113 -4.15 -16.58 4.13
CA TYR A 113 -2.77 -16.34 4.56
C TYR A 113 -2.19 -17.48 5.39
N THR A 114 -0.86 -17.45 5.51
CA THR A 114 -0.09 -18.33 6.38
C THR A 114 1.06 -17.55 6.98
N ILE A 115 1.22 -17.61 8.30
CA ILE A 115 2.41 -17.15 9.01
C ILE A 115 3.18 -18.39 9.45
N PRO A 116 4.33 -18.70 8.84
CA PRO A 116 5.05 -19.96 9.11
C PRO A 116 5.50 -20.08 10.55
N GLU A 117 5.90 -18.96 11.15
CA GLU A 117 6.36 -18.89 12.52
C GLU A 117 5.95 -17.55 13.15
N MET A 118 5.23 -17.60 14.28
CA MET A 118 4.79 -16.40 15.02
C MET A 118 5.92 -15.91 15.93
N ARG A 119 7.10 -15.73 15.36
CA ARG A 119 8.32 -15.36 16.08
C ARG A 119 9.32 -14.65 15.17
N VAL A 120 10.04 -13.68 15.76
CA VAL A 120 11.20 -13.02 15.16
C VAL A 120 12.39 -13.17 16.12
N THR A 121 13.59 -13.40 15.61
CA THR A 121 14.80 -13.47 16.43
C THR A 121 15.79 -12.41 15.98
N LEU A 122 15.88 -11.32 16.74
CA LEU A 122 16.91 -10.30 16.54
C LEU A 122 18.27 -10.87 16.95
N LYS A 123 19.23 -10.87 16.05
CA LYS A 123 20.54 -11.46 16.23
C LYS A 123 21.57 -10.42 16.67
N ALA A 124 22.25 -10.66 17.78
CA ALA A 124 23.36 -9.82 18.25
C ALA A 124 24.55 -9.78 17.28
N SER A 125 24.67 -10.80 16.43
CA SER A 125 25.69 -10.87 15.39
C SER A 125 25.32 -10.17 14.07
N SER A 126 24.05 -9.74 13.90
CA SER A 126 23.60 -8.99 12.72
C SER A 126 24.12 -7.56 12.79
N ALA A 127 24.38 -6.94 11.65
CA ALA A 127 24.63 -5.50 11.56
C ALA A 127 23.33 -4.68 11.68
N ASP A 128 22.18 -5.32 11.37
CA ASP A 128 20.87 -4.69 11.41
C ASP A 128 20.27 -4.76 12.83
N THR A 129 19.56 -3.71 13.22
CA THR A 129 18.83 -3.64 14.49
C THR A 129 17.43 -4.21 14.41
N TYR A 130 17.04 -4.75 13.25
CA TYR A 130 15.71 -5.32 12.97
C TYR A 130 15.83 -6.70 12.33
N ASP A 131 14.74 -7.45 12.40
CA ASP A 131 14.51 -8.66 11.62
C ASP A 131 13.04 -8.75 11.25
N THR A 132 12.69 -9.67 10.36
CA THR A 132 11.37 -9.73 9.72
C THR A 132 10.66 -11.05 9.96
N MET A 133 9.33 -10.98 10.07
CA MET A 133 8.44 -12.13 10.10
C MET A 133 7.68 -12.23 8.78
N PRO A 134 7.84 -13.31 8.02
CA PRO A 134 7.15 -13.48 6.74
C PRO A 134 5.67 -13.77 6.93
N ILE A 135 4.85 -13.14 6.08
CA ILE A 135 3.42 -13.40 5.94
C ILE A 135 3.16 -13.76 4.48
N ARG A 136 2.71 -14.98 4.24
CA ARG A 136 2.36 -15.47 2.92
C ARG A 136 0.88 -15.30 2.67
N VAL A 137 0.52 -14.58 1.63
CA VAL A 137 -0.88 -14.27 1.30
C VAL A 137 -1.23 -14.84 -0.06
N ARG A 138 -2.40 -15.43 -0.16
CA ARG A 138 -3.06 -15.87 -1.40
C ARG A 138 -4.09 -14.84 -1.79
N PRO A 139 -3.73 -13.83 -2.61
CA PRO A 139 -4.55 -12.64 -2.80
C PRO A 139 -5.73 -12.86 -3.75
N GLU A 140 -5.75 -13.93 -4.54
CA GLU A 140 -6.82 -14.21 -5.49
C GLU A 140 -8.18 -14.39 -4.79
N GLY A 141 -9.21 -13.71 -5.31
CA GLY A 141 -10.56 -13.73 -4.74
C GLY A 141 -10.82 -12.68 -3.66
N LEU A 142 -9.83 -11.90 -3.27
CA LEU A 142 -10.04 -10.74 -2.40
C LEU A 142 -10.66 -9.57 -3.21
N SER A 143 -11.53 -8.80 -2.57
CA SER A 143 -12.11 -7.61 -3.18
C SER A 143 -11.15 -6.42 -3.08
N PRO A 144 -10.86 -5.71 -4.18
CA PRO A 144 -10.05 -4.49 -4.12
C PRO A 144 -10.75 -3.32 -3.39
N ASP A 145 -12.04 -3.43 -3.13
CA ASP A 145 -12.85 -2.39 -2.46
C ASP A 145 -12.90 -2.56 -0.94
N SER A 146 -12.37 -3.68 -0.42
CA SER A 146 -12.36 -3.95 1.01
C SER A 146 -10.99 -3.69 1.61
N ILE A 147 -10.97 -3.19 2.83
CA ILE A 147 -9.75 -3.05 3.63
C ILE A 147 -9.59 -4.33 4.43
N TYR A 148 -8.48 -5.05 4.20
CA TYR A 148 -8.16 -6.29 4.91
C TYR A 148 -6.96 -6.11 5.81
N PHE A 149 -7.09 -6.58 7.07
CA PHE A 149 -6.02 -6.59 8.05
C PHE A 149 -5.78 -7.98 8.65
N ILE A 150 -4.53 -8.25 9.00
CA ILE A 150 -4.12 -9.32 9.91
C ILE A 150 -3.67 -8.62 11.20
N PRO A 151 -4.46 -8.70 12.30
CA PRO A 151 -4.14 -8.02 13.54
C PRO A 151 -3.22 -8.88 14.41
N LEU A 152 -2.06 -8.32 14.80
CA LEU A 152 -1.02 -9.01 15.55
C LEU A 152 -0.52 -8.13 16.70
N ARG A 153 0.06 -8.76 17.74
CA ARG A 153 0.78 -8.09 18.82
C ARG A 153 1.97 -8.90 19.29
N ILE A 154 2.89 -8.25 19.99
CA ILE A 154 3.94 -8.91 20.75
C ILE A 154 3.31 -9.58 21.97
N ARG A 155 3.48 -10.89 22.09
CA ARG A 155 3.07 -11.68 23.26
C ARG A 155 4.14 -11.64 24.35
N SER A 156 5.41 -11.82 23.96
CA SER A 156 6.54 -11.84 24.90
C SER A 156 7.85 -11.60 24.18
N VAL A 157 8.84 -11.13 24.96
CA VAL A 157 10.24 -10.93 24.52
C VAL A 157 11.16 -11.63 25.50
N SER A 158 12.29 -12.16 25.01
CA SER A 158 13.27 -12.85 25.87
C SER A 158 14.22 -11.88 26.61
N ALA A 159 14.35 -10.63 26.12
CA ALA A 159 15.17 -9.59 26.73
C ALA A 159 14.61 -8.20 26.36
N TYR A 160 15.00 -7.21 27.16
CA TYR A 160 14.64 -5.80 27.04
C TYR A 160 13.14 -5.54 27.30
N SER A 161 12.71 -4.28 27.21
CA SER A 161 11.30 -3.88 27.34
C SER A 161 10.63 -3.78 25.98
N VAL A 162 9.30 -3.86 25.95
CA VAL A 162 8.49 -3.62 24.77
C VAL A 162 7.97 -2.19 24.82
N ASN A 163 8.00 -1.48 23.69
CA ASN A 163 7.33 -0.20 23.55
C ASN A 163 5.81 -0.41 23.56
N PRO A 164 5.08 0.08 24.56
CA PRO A 164 3.64 -0.14 24.65
C PRO A 164 2.88 0.44 23.45
N ASP A 165 3.34 1.57 22.89
CA ASP A 165 2.69 2.25 21.76
C ASP A 165 2.96 1.58 20.41
N LYS A 166 3.98 0.71 20.33
CA LYS A 166 4.39 -0.01 19.12
C LYS A 166 4.50 -1.53 19.35
N SER A 167 3.69 -2.05 20.27
CA SER A 167 3.59 -3.48 20.61
C SER A 167 2.57 -4.24 19.75
N GLN A 168 1.82 -3.51 18.94
CA GLN A 168 0.72 -4.01 18.12
C GLN A 168 0.88 -3.58 16.67
N VAL A 169 0.26 -4.31 15.73
CA VAL A 169 0.27 -3.98 14.32
C VAL A 169 -0.97 -4.52 13.61
N LEU A 170 -1.47 -3.74 12.69
CA LEU A 170 -2.46 -4.12 11.68
C LEU A 170 -1.74 -4.29 10.35
N TYR A 171 -1.44 -5.52 9.97
CA TYR A 171 -0.84 -5.80 8.67
C TYR A 171 -1.90 -5.66 7.58
N ARG A 172 -1.81 -4.57 6.81
CA ARG A 172 -2.75 -4.25 5.73
C ARG A 172 -2.36 -4.97 4.45
N VAL A 173 -3.30 -5.71 3.88
CA VAL A 173 -3.11 -6.44 2.63
C VAL A 173 -3.58 -5.60 1.46
N TYR A 174 -2.65 -5.28 0.56
CA TYR A 174 -2.91 -4.68 -0.74
C TYR A 174 -2.61 -5.68 -1.85
N MET A 175 -3.24 -5.49 -3.00
CA MET A 175 -3.08 -6.34 -4.17
C MET A 175 -2.60 -5.54 -5.37
N LYS A 176 -1.77 -6.16 -6.20
CA LYS A 176 -1.38 -5.64 -7.51
C LYS A 176 -1.46 -6.72 -8.58
N ASN A 177 -1.66 -6.31 -9.81
CA ASN A 177 -1.31 -7.05 -11.01
C ASN A 177 -0.57 -6.11 -11.97
N LEU A 178 -0.28 -6.56 -13.19
CA LEU A 178 0.42 -5.73 -14.18
C LEU A 178 -0.29 -4.40 -14.49
N TYR A 179 -1.60 -4.33 -14.31
CA TYR A 179 -2.44 -3.22 -14.78
C TYR A 179 -2.90 -2.28 -13.67
N ALA A 180 -3.00 -2.75 -12.45
CA ALA A 180 -3.58 -2.00 -11.35
C ALA A 180 -3.03 -2.41 -9.98
N ARG A 181 -3.17 -1.48 -9.00
CA ARG A 181 -2.83 -1.66 -7.58
C ARG A 181 -4.03 -1.21 -6.74
N SER A 182 -4.20 -1.82 -5.55
CA SER A 182 -5.29 -1.48 -4.64
C SER A 182 -4.89 -0.50 -3.51
N ASP A 183 -3.60 -0.17 -3.35
CA ASP A 183 -3.10 0.78 -2.35
C ASP A 183 -3.26 2.24 -2.78
N GLU A 184 -3.27 2.48 -4.08
CA GLU A 184 -3.45 3.79 -4.70
C GLU A 184 -4.37 3.68 -5.93
N ALA A 185 -4.95 4.78 -6.32
CA ALA A 185 -5.75 4.83 -7.53
C ALA A 185 -4.87 4.60 -8.76
N SER A 186 -5.08 3.48 -9.48
CA SER A 186 -4.46 3.22 -10.77
C SER A 186 -5.19 3.98 -11.86
N ILE A 187 -4.87 5.27 -11.99
CA ILE A 187 -5.55 6.21 -12.88
C ILE A 187 -4.94 6.15 -14.27
N TYR A 188 -5.81 5.96 -15.26
CA TYR A 188 -5.52 6.04 -16.68
C TYR A 188 -6.23 7.25 -17.29
N ASN A 189 -5.50 8.05 -18.05
CA ASN A 189 -6.07 9.16 -18.80
C ASN A 189 -6.68 8.62 -20.10
N ALA A 190 -7.99 8.69 -20.19
CA ALA A 190 -8.79 8.21 -21.32
C ALA A 190 -9.20 9.37 -22.22
N THR A 191 -9.09 9.18 -23.52
CA THR A 191 -9.56 10.10 -24.57
C THR A 191 -10.16 9.31 -25.73
N GLY A 192 -11.15 9.86 -26.41
CA GLY A 192 -11.79 9.20 -27.53
C GLY A 192 -13.21 9.70 -27.76
N THR A 193 -14.15 8.80 -28.04
CA THR A 193 -15.54 9.16 -28.32
C THR A 193 -16.53 8.24 -27.60
N THR A 194 -17.71 8.78 -27.33
CA THR A 194 -18.89 8.00 -26.92
C THR A 194 -20.08 8.35 -27.83
N ARG A 195 -21.01 7.42 -27.97
CA ARG A 195 -22.22 7.62 -28.80
C ARG A 195 -23.38 6.77 -28.27
N LYS A 196 -24.49 7.41 -27.97
CA LYS A 196 -25.77 6.72 -27.76
C LYS A 196 -26.43 6.36 -29.10
N ASP A 197 -27.17 5.26 -29.10
CA ASP A 197 -27.89 4.83 -30.32
C ASP A 197 -28.82 5.95 -30.80
N GLY A 198 -28.70 6.26 -32.10
CA GLY A 198 -29.46 7.34 -32.73
C GLY A 198 -28.89 8.75 -32.55
N GLU A 199 -27.77 8.91 -31.82
CA GLU A 199 -27.11 10.19 -31.62
C GLU A 199 -25.78 10.27 -32.39
N ASN A 200 -25.20 11.48 -32.48
CA ASN A 200 -23.90 11.70 -33.05
C ASN A 200 -22.81 11.29 -32.05
N GLU A 201 -21.64 10.95 -32.55
CA GLU A 201 -20.44 10.77 -31.75
C GLU A 201 -20.06 12.07 -31.03
N VAL A 202 -19.68 11.95 -29.77
CA VAL A 202 -19.23 13.07 -28.92
C VAL A 202 -17.81 12.76 -28.43
N GLU A 203 -16.93 13.74 -28.52
CA GLU A 203 -15.60 13.64 -27.93
C GLU A 203 -15.71 13.45 -26.41
N ALA A 204 -14.89 12.55 -25.89
CA ALA A 204 -14.88 12.16 -24.50
C ALA A 204 -13.47 12.16 -23.93
N ALA A 205 -13.34 12.67 -22.71
CA ALA A 205 -12.12 12.60 -21.91
C ALA A 205 -12.49 12.27 -20.46
N ALA A 206 -11.76 11.35 -19.84
CA ALA A 206 -12.01 10.92 -18.48
C ALA A 206 -10.74 10.43 -17.80
N SER A 207 -10.77 10.41 -16.47
CA SER A 207 -9.83 9.64 -15.66
C SER A 207 -10.50 8.31 -15.29
N GLN A 208 -9.99 7.21 -15.81
CA GLN A 208 -10.47 5.86 -15.50
C GLN A 208 -9.61 5.25 -14.41
N THR A 209 -10.22 4.77 -13.33
CA THR A 209 -9.54 4.04 -12.26
C THR A 209 -9.67 2.55 -12.49
N PHE A 210 -8.53 1.85 -12.51
CA PHE A 210 -8.48 0.40 -12.66
C PHE A 210 -8.26 -0.26 -11.30
N HIS A 211 -9.02 -1.32 -11.01
CA HIS A 211 -8.96 -2.08 -9.77
C HIS A 211 -8.56 -3.53 -10.06
N PRO A 212 -7.47 -4.05 -9.47
CA PRO A 212 -6.99 -5.41 -9.76
C PRO A 212 -7.95 -6.46 -9.20
N LEU A 213 -8.22 -7.52 -9.97
CA LEU A 213 -9.09 -8.62 -9.56
C LEU A 213 -8.37 -9.98 -9.57
N THR A 214 -7.68 -10.29 -10.68
CA THR A 214 -6.85 -11.47 -10.83
C THR A 214 -5.56 -11.11 -11.57
N LYS A 215 -4.71 -12.08 -11.84
CA LYS A 215 -3.47 -11.90 -12.63
C LYS A 215 -3.67 -11.06 -13.89
N ASN A 216 -4.71 -11.34 -14.67
CA ASN A 216 -4.95 -10.74 -15.98
C ASN A 216 -6.29 -10.00 -16.09
N THR A 217 -7.00 -9.78 -14.96
CA THR A 217 -8.26 -9.05 -14.95
C THR A 217 -8.23 -7.86 -14.02
N PHE A 218 -8.94 -6.83 -14.42
CA PHE A 218 -9.20 -5.65 -13.59
C PHE A 218 -10.61 -5.13 -13.84
N ARG A 219 -11.11 -4.31 -12.93
CA ARG A 219 -12.42 -3.65 -13.06
C ARG A 219 -12.23 -2.18 -13.40
N ILE A 220 -13.08 -1.69 -14.30
CA ILE A 220 -13.29 -0.27 -14.62
C ILE A 220 -14.77 0.08 -14.46
N PHE A 221 -15.10 1.37 -14.52
CA PHE A 221 -16.47 1.82 -14.67
C PHE A 221 -16.81 2.04 -16.14
N ALA A 222 -18.09 1.86 -16.48
CA ALA A 222 -18.61 2.00 -17.82
C ALA A 222 -18.44 3.43 -18.38
N GLY A 223 -18.06 3.52 -19.64
CA GLY A 223 -17.93 4.78 -20.37
C GLY A 223 -16.91 5.73 -19.74
N ILE A 224 -17.37 6.93 -19.43
CA ILE A 224 -16.57 8.00 -18.82
C ILE A 224 -16.95 8.25 -17.35
N LYS A 225 -17.68 7.34 -16.73
CA LYS A 225 -18.09 7.44 -15.32
C LYS A 225 -16.84 7.46 -14.43
N GLY A 226 -16.73 8.49 -13.60
CA GLY A 226 -15.70 8.59 -12.55
C GLY A 226 -15.93 7.55 -11.46
N TYR A 227 -14.84 7.07 -10.86
CA TYR A 227 -14.89 6.08 -9.79
C TYR A 227 -15.54 6.65 -8.51
N GLU A 228 -16.35 5.83 -7.88
CA GLU A 228 -16.97 6.06 -6.57
C GLU A 228 -16.82 4.79 -5.71
N THR A 229 -16.79 4.98 -4.39
CA THR A 229 -16.59 3.87 -3.43
C THR A 229 -17.87 3.20 -2.96
N ASP A 230 -19.02 3.76 -3.35
CA ASP A 230 -20.33 3.22 -3.01
C ASP A 230 -20.55 1.85 -3.67
N ALA A 231 -20.99 0.84 -2.90
CA ALA A 231 -21.11 -0.53 -3.35
C ALA A 231 -22.18 -0.70 -4.44
N ASP A 232 -23.28 0.06 -4.40
CA ASP A 232 -24.35 0.01 -5.40
C ASP A 232 -23.88 0.69 -6.70
N VAL A 233 -23.12 1.79 -6.60
CA VAL A 233 -22.49 2.43 -7.75
C VAL A 233 -21.47 1.50 -8.39
N ILE A 234 -20.66 0.79 -7.60
CA ILE A 234 -19.69 -0.20 -8.10
C ILE A 234 -20.40 -1.32 -8.84
N ARG A 235 -21.46 -1.91 -8.28
CA ARG A 235 -22.23 -2.96 -8.93
C ARG A 235 -22.84 -2.49 -10.24
N LYS A 236 -23.50 -1.32 -10.20
CA LYS A 236 -24.22 -0.77 -11.36
C LYS A 236 -23.29 -0.44 -12.53
N ASN A 237 -22.08 0.08 -12.27
CA ASN A 237 -21.22 0.63 -13.31
C ASN A 237 -20.01 -0.25 -13.63
N GLY A 238 -19.75 -1.29 -12.83
CA GLY A 238 -18.56 -2.11 -12.94
C GLY A 238 -18.53 -2.98 -14.20
N ILE A 239 -17.40 -2.96 -14.89
CA ILE A 239 -17.08 -3.84 -16.01
C ILE A 239 -15.75 -4.53 -15.72
N ILE A 240 -15.73 -5.84 -15.82
CA ILE A 240 -14.50 -6.63 -15.73
C ILE A 240 -13.86 -6.68 -17.10
N VAL A 241 -12.61 -6.31 -17.17
CA VAL A 241 -11.75 -6.41 -18.36
C VAL A 241 -10.75 -7.53 -18.15
N GLN A 242 -10.60 -8.40 -19.10
CA GLN A 242 -9.56 -9.41 -19.16
C GLN A 242 -8.61 -9.10 -20.30
N VAL A 243 -7.32 -9.12 -20.04
CA VAL A 243 -6.27 -9.08 -21.06
C VAL A 243 -5.89 -10.51 -21.42
N ASN A 244 -6.10 -10.87 -22.68
CA ASN A 244 -5.78 -12.19 -23.20
C ASN A 244 -4.28 -12.29 -23.56
N GLU A 245 -3.79 -13.52 -23.81
CA GLU A 245 -2.38 -13.78 -24.16
C GLU A 245 -1.96 -13.09 -25.48
N ASP A 246 -2.88 -12.91 -26.42
CA ASP A 246 -2.66 -12.19 -27.68
C ASP A 246 -2.81 -10.65 -27.53
N HIS A 247 -2.95 -10.17 -26.30
CA HIS A 247 -3.20 -8.78 -25.93
C HIS A 247 -4.58 -8.24 -26.36
N SER A 248 -5.46 -9.04 -26.91
CA SER A 248 -6.86 -8.66 -27.10
C SER A 248 -7.57 -8.51 -25.74
N LEU A 249 -8.64 -7.72 -25.73
CA LEU A 249 -9.45 -7.52 -24.53
C LEU A 249 -10.77 -8.27 -24.66
N THR A 250 -11.16 -8.96 -23.59
CA THR A 250 -12.54 -9.40 -23.38
C THR A 250 -13.15 -8.64 -22.21
N MET A 251 -14.46 -8.40 -22.27
CA MET A 251 -15.15 -7.63 -21.24
C MET A 251 -16.47 -8.32 -20.87
N ARG A 252 -16.83 -8.21 -19.58
CA ARG A 252 -18.10 -8.69 -19.06
C ARG A 252 -18.60 -7.79 -17.93
N PRO A 253 -19.90 -7.81 -17.64
CA PRO A 253 -20.43 -7.12 -16.45
C PRO A 253 -19.73 -7.56 -15.16
N TYR A 254 -19.56 -6.64 -14.23
CA TYR A 254 -19.23 -6.97 -12.86
C TYR A 254 -20.45 -7.58 -12.13
N ASP A 255 -21.63 -7.04 -12.44
CA ASP A 255 -22.94 -7.53 -12.00
C ASP A 255 -23.87 -7.64 -13.19
N GLU A 256 -24.25 -8.86 -13.57
CA GLU A 256 -25.08 -9.16 -14.75
C GLU A 256 -26.53 -8.66 -14.61
N ASP A 257 -26.99 -8.42 -13.39
CA ASP A 257 -28.32 -7.87 -13.12
C ASP A 257 -28.39 -6.34 -13.27
N SER A 258 -27.23 -5.68 -13.32
CA SER A 258 -27.16 -4.21 -13.37
C SER A 258 -26.83 -3.65 -14.75
N ILE A 259 -25.94 -4.28 -15.50
CA ILE A 259 -25.39 -3.75 -16.75
C ILE A 259 -25.21 -4.87 -17.80
N GLU A 260 -25.38 -4.53 -19.05
CA GLU A 260 -25.04 -5.37 -20.20
C GLU A 260 -23.84 -4.78 -20.94
N VAL A 261 -22.92 -5.63 -21.37
CA VAL A 261 -21.73 -5.25 -22.13
C VAL A 261 -21.65 -6.12 -23.39
N ALA A 262 -21.37 -5.50 -24.54
CA ALA A 262 -21.26 -6.22 -25.81
C ALA A 262 -20.16 -5.60 -26.70
N PRO A 263 -19.58 -6.38 -27.64
CA PRO A 263 -18.63 -5.86 -28.61
C PRO A 263 -19.33 -4.91 -29.59
N VAL A 264 -18.59 -3.94 -30.13
CA VAL A 264 -19.09 -3.04 -31.17
C VAL A 264 -19.33 -3.81 -32.48
N ASP A 265 -18.38 -4.70 -32.80
CA ASP A 265 -18.47 -5.53 -34.02
C ASP A 265 -19.03 -6.91 -33.67
N ALA A 266 -20.28 -7.16 -34.08
CA ALA A 266 -20.94 -8.44 -33.82
C ALA A 266 -20.29 -9.64 -34.53
N SER A 267 -19.46 -9.42 -35.57
CA SER A 267 -18.70 -10.49 -36.24
C SER A 267 -17.47 -10.93 -35.40
N ARG A 268 -17.10 -10.17 -34.38
CA ARG A 268 -16.01 -10.44 -33.45
C ARG A 268 -16.51 -10.43 -31.98
N PRO A 269 -17.28 -11.46 -31.58
CA PRO A 269 -18.03 -11.43 -30.31
C PRO A 269 -17.14 -11.34 -29.05
N ASP A 270 -15.86 -11.73 -29.15
CA ASP A 270 -14.91 -11.75 -28.06
C ASP A 270 -13.85 -10.63 -28.16
N TYR A 271 -14.06 -9.62 -29.02
CA TYR A 271 -13.12 -8.54 -29.22
C TYR A 271 -13.67 -7.20 -28.72
N TYR A 272 -13.06 -6.69 -27.66
CA TYR A 272 -13.43 -5.43 -26.99
C TYR A 272 -12.31 -4.38 -27.05
N GLY A 273 -11.25 -4.65 -27.80
CA GLY A 273 -10.11 -3.78 -27.97
C GLY A 273 -8.78 -4.48 -27.75
N GLU A 274 -7.74 -3.69 -27.50
CA GLU A 274 -6.36 -4.18 -27.40
C GLU A 274 -5.59 -3.49 -26.27
N TYR A 275 -4.67 -4.24 -25.66
CA TYR A 275 -3.64 -3.75 -24.75
C TYR A 275 -2.31 -3.66 -25.48
N SER A 276 -1.54 -2.64 -25.20
CA SER A 276 -0.14 -2.55 -25.63
C SER A 276 0.75 -1.87 -24.60
N LEU A 277 2.02 -2.27 -24.61
CA LEU A 277 3.07 -1.72 -23.78
C LEU A 277 4.14 -1.13 -24.69
N SER A 278 4.54 0.10 -24.46
CA SER A 278 5.60 0.77 -25.21
C SER A 278 6.58 1.47 -24.29
N GLU A 279 7.84 1.52 -24.68
CA GLU A 279 8.83 2.29 -23.96
C GLU A 279 8.62 3.79 -24.17
N VAL A 280 8.92 4.59 -23.15
CA VAL A 280 8.95 6.04 -23.19
C VAL A 280 10.26 6.55 -22.58
N TYR A 281 10.58 7.82 -22.86
CA TYR A 281 11.81 8.43 -22.37
C TYR A 281 11.94 8.33 -20.84
N GLY A 282 13.15 8.10 -20.35
CA GLY A 282 13.47 8.06 -18.90
C GLY A 282 13.22 6.73 -18.21
N GLY A 283 13.26 5.61 -18.95
CA GLY A 283 13.11 4.26 -18.37
C GLY A 283 11.68 3.92 -17.91
N LYS A 284 10.71 4.71 -18.37
CA LYS A 284 9.28 4.43 -18.10
C LYS A 284 8.68 3.64 -19.25
N LYS A 285 7.71 2.80 -18.93
CA LYS A 285 6.83 2.14 -19.91
C LYS A 285 5.48 2.83 -19.92
N ARG A 286 4.82 2.84 -21.07
CA ARG A 286 3.46 3.34 -21.24
C ARG A 286 2.53 2.19 -21.51
N GLN A 287 1.62 1.96 -20.62
CA GLN A 287 0.49 1.07 -20.81
C GLN A 287 -0.59 1.79 -21.59
N ARG A 288 -1.15 1.12 -22.59
CA ARG A 288 -2.21 1.63 -23.45
C ARG A 288 -3.29 0.59 -23.60
N PHE A 289 -4.53 1.01 -23.39
CA PHE A 289 -5.73 0.25 -23.64
C PHE A 289 -6.56 0.99 -24.69
N ASP A 290 -6.86 0.37 -25.79
CA ASP A 290 -7.81 0.86 -26.80
C ASP A 290 -9.11 0.09 -26.61
N PHE A 291 -10.06 0.66 -25.90
CA PHE A 291 -11.37 0.06 -25.62
C PHE A 291 -12.36 0.31 -26.75
N LYS A 292 -13.08 -0.74 -27.18
CA LYS A 292 -14.12 -0.69 -28.22
C LYS A 292 -15.27 -1.59 -27.80
N TYR A 293 -16.26 -1.03 -27.10
CA TYR A 293 -17.39 -1.78 -26.58
C TYR A 293 -18.66 -0.94 -26.60
N LYS A 294 -19.79 -1.57 -26.34
CA LYS A 294 -21.04 -0.91 -26.04
C LYS A 294 -21.63 -1.47 -24.76
N TYR A 295 -22.35 -0.64 -24.05
CA TYR A 295 -23.03 -1.03 -22.81
C TYR A 295 -24.41 -0.39 -22.73
N ARG A 296 -25.27 -0.95 -21.88
CA ARG A 296 -26.51 -0.34 -21.41
C ARG A 296 -26.81 -0.82 -20.00
N PHE A 297 -27.46 0.00 -19.21
CA PHE A 297 -27.97 -0.46 -17.92
C PHE A 297 -29.24 -1.29 -18.10
N LYS A 298 -29.49 -2.22 -17.18
CA LYS A 298 -30.71 -3.03 -17.21
C LYS A 298 -31.94 -2.13 -17.13
N GLY A 299 -32.86 -2.34 -18.04
CA GLY A 299 -34.06 -1.51 -18.22
C GLY A 299 -33.93 -0.39 -19.26
N ASP A 300 -32.71 -0.05 -19.68
CA ASP A 300 -32.49 0.90 -20.77
C ASP A 300 -32.66 0.21 -22.12
N THR A 301 -33.22 0.95 -23.08
CA THR A 301 -33.41 0.46 -24.46
C THR A 301 -32.26 0.85 -25.39
N GLN A 302 -31.54 1.90 -25.07
CA GLN A 302 -30.45 2.44 -25.89
C GLN A 302 -29.09 1.94 -25.42
N TRP A 303 -28.25 1.54 -26.39
CA TRP A 303 -26.84 1.26 -26.12
C TRP A 303 -26.02 2.53 -26.21
N GLU A 304 -24.97 2.59 -25.37
CA GLU A 304 -23.90 3.57 -25.49
C GLU A 304 -22.63 2.88 -26.00
N THR A 305 -22.15 3.32 -27.15
CA THR A 305 -20.90 2.86 -27.77
C THR A 305 -19.74 3.68 -27.25
N VAL A 306 -18.66 3.02 -26.87
CA VAL A 306 -17.45 3.58 -26.29
C VAL A 306 -16.25 3.22 -27.14
N ASN A 307 -15.50 4.25 -27.59
CA ASN A 307 -14.21 4.11 -28.23
C ASN A 307 -13.22 4.99 -27.45
N LEU A 308 -12.50 4.43 -26.49
CA LEU A 308 -11.58 5.16 -25.62
C LEU A 308 -10.19 4.57 -25.68
N ARG A 309 -9.21 5.47 -25.70
CA ARG A 309 -7.80 5.16 -25.49
C ARG A 309 -7.39 5.62 -24.10
N SER A 310 -7.02 4.67 -23.24
CA SER A 310 -6.62 4.91 -21.85
C SER A 310 -5.10 4.70 -21.70
N LEU A 311 -4.40 5.69 -21.18
CA LEU A 311 -2.94 5.73 -21.09
C LEU A 311 -2.49 5.93 -19.65
N ARG A 312 -1.48 5.14 -19.23
CA ARG A 312 -0.75 5.33 -17.96
C ARG A 312 0.74 5.12 -18.19
N SER A 313 1.58 5.99 -17.64
CA SER A 313 3.03 5.77 -17.61
C SER A 313 3.41 5.16 -16.27
N VAL A 314 4.16 4.07 -16.31
CA VAL A 314 4.62 3.32 -15.12
C VAL A 314 6.15 3.19 -15.17
N THR A 315 6.79 3.08 -14.00
CA THR A 315 8.22 2.78 -13.90
C THR A 315 8.47 1.29 -14.18
N LEU A 316 9.67 0.94 -14.63
CA LEU A 316 10.05 -0.44 -14.98
C LEU A 316 9.91 -1.40 -13.80
N ASP A 317 10.22 -0.94 -12.58
CA ASP A 317 10.19 -1.74 -11.34
C ASP A 317 8.82 -2.38 -11.03
N LEU A 318 7.76 -1.98 -11.75
CA LEU A 318 6.41 -2.55 -11.59
C LEU A 318 6.08 -3.64 -12.62
N ILE A 319 6.96 -3.88 -13.60
CA ILE A 319 6.66 -4.72 -14.76
C ILE A 319 7.66 -5.88 -14.93
N ASP A 320 8.87 -5.74 -14.38
CA ASP A 320 9.96 -6.71 -14.56
C ASP A 320 10.22 -7.58 -13.30
N GLU A 321 9.37 -7.51 -12.28
CA GLU A 321 9.27 -8.45 -11.17
C GLU A 321 7.97 -9.28 -11.35
#